data_fdabd0af30e6f92ddcc9df2df461329d
#
_entry.id   fdabd0af30e6f92ddcc9df2df461329d
#
_cell.length_a   1.000
_cell.length_b   1.000
_cell.length_c   1.000
_cell.angle_alpha   90.00
_cell.angle_beta   90.00
_cell.angle_gamma   90.00
#
_symmetry.space_group_name_H-M   'P 1'
#
loop_
_entity.id
_entity.type
_entity.pdbx_description
1 polymer ?
#
loop_
_entity_poly.entity_id
_entity_poly.type
_entity_poly.pdbx_seq_one_letter_code
_entity_poly.pdbx_strand_id
1 'polypeptide(L)'
;TACGFSPLQIVALRVLFAAVLMTAVIFKIDPKLLKIRWRDSWLFIGTGIFSLVFFNYCYFRSIESSSISIAVLLLYTAPVFVMLLSIFLFREKFTRCKMLALLSTFCGCTFITGIFSSKMTLTLEAFGFGLASGIGYALYSIFSKLALRRYNTLTITAYTFYFAAIAALPMAEPLQLFTLLADLRALIGAIAIALICTVAPYLLYTRGLQDVDAGQASILATLEPLVAAAIGIFIFGESLTTAKILGMILILSSIFILNTAKN
;
A
#
# COMPACT_ATOMS: atom_id res chain seq x y z
N THR A 1 1.84 -16.63 9.44
CA THR A 1 3.09 -16.99 9.72
C THR A 1 3.25 -18.49 10.02
N ALA A 2 2.65 -19.32 9.15
CA ALA A 2 2.77 -20.79 9.25
C ALA A 2 4.22 -21.29 9.22
N CYS A 3 5.15 -20.47 8.67
CA CYS A 3 6.57 -20.79 8.60
C CYS A 3 7.42 -20.06 9.65
N GLY A 4 6.83 -19.48 10.70
CA GLY A 4 7.57 -18.83 11.80
C GLY A 4 8.13 -17.42 11.53
N PHE A 5 7.86 -16.81 10.35
CA PHE A 5 8.34 -15.46 10.04
C PHE A 5 7.61 -14.38 10.85
N SER A 6 8.37 -13.41 11.35
CA SER A 6 7.81 -12.17 11.89
C SER A 6 7.24 -11.27 10.76
N PRO A 7 6.32 -10.34 11.06
CA PRO A 7 5.80 -9.41 10.06
C PRO A 7 6.88 -8.60 9.34
N LEU A 8 7.90 -8.12 10.05
CA LEU A 8 9.01 -7.37 9.46
C LEU A 8 9.92 -8.24 8.58
N GLN A 9 10.10 -9.51 8.93
CA GLN A 9 10.82 -10.47 8.09
C GLN A 9 10.09 -10.72 6.77
N ILE A 10 8.75 -10.83 6.79
CA ILE A 10 7.94 -10.95 5.57
C ILE A 10 8.09 -9.70 4.69
N VAL A 11 8.09 -8.50 5.28
CA VAL A 11 8.31 -7.25 4.51
C VAL A 11 9.70 -7.25 3.87
N ALA A 12 10.74 -7.58 4.65
CA ALA A 12 12.12 -7.61 4.13
C ALA A 12 12.29 -8.61 2.98
N LEU A 13 11.74 -9.82 3.13
CA LEU A 13 11.79 -10.85 2.08
C LEU A 13 11.07 -10.41 0.81
N ARG A 14 9.83 -9.92 0.94
CA ARG A 14 9.05 -9.54 -0.24
C ARG A 14 9.69 -8.39 -1.01
N VAL A 15 10.32 -7.41 -0.33
CA VAL A 15 11.00 -6.30 -1.03
C VAL A 15 12.35 -6.74 -1.61
N LEU A 16 13.07 -7.66 -0.95
CA LEU A 16 14.30 -8.23 -1.47
C LEU A 16 14.06 -9.02 -2.76
N PHE A 17 13.13 -9.97 -2.73
CA PHE A 17 12.78 -10.74 -3.93
C PHE A 17 12.16 -9.85 -5.01
N ALA A 18 11.36 -8.85 -4.65
CA ALA A 18 10.83 -7.88 -5.59
C ALA A 18 11.95 -7.08 -6.27
N ALA A 19 12.98 -6.67 -5.52
CA ALA A 19 14.15 -5.99 -6.08
C ALA A 19 14.90 -6.88 -7.09
N VAL A 20 15.12 -8.15 -6.77
CA VAL A 20 15.76 -9.14 -7.67
C VAL A 20 14.90 -9.36 -8.92
N LEU A 21 13.60 -9.60 -8.76
CA LEU A 21 12.68 -9.82 -9.88
C LEU A 21 12.62 -8.60 -10.81
N MET A 22 12.51 -7.38 -10.25
CA MET A 22 12.49 -6.15 -11.04
C MET A 22 13.80 -5.92 -11.78
N THR A 23 14.93 -6.24 -11.14
CA THR A 23 16.24 -6.19 -11.81
C THR A 23 16.27 -7.13 -13.01
N ALA A 24 15.85 -8.39 -12.86
CA ALA A 24 15.81 -9.36 -13.94
C ALA A 24 14.89 -8.93 -15.10
N VAL A 25 13.71 -8.35 -14.78
CA VAL A 25 12.78 -7.82 -15.79
C VAL A 25 13.40 -6.66 -16.54
N ILE A 26 14.01 -5.70 -15.84
CA ILE A 26 14.63 -4.52 -16.49
C ILE A 26 15.81 -4.92 -17.35
N PHE A 27 16.66 -5.87 -16.92
CA PHE A 27 17.77 -6.36 -17.76
C PHE A 27 17.30 -7.00 -19.05
N LYS A 28 16.13 -7.65 -19.06
CA LYS A 28 15.53 -8.23 -20.27
C LYS A 28 14.89 -7.20 -21.20
N ILE A 29 14.35 -6.12 -20.66
CA ILE A 29 13.62 -5.09 -21.44
C ILE A 29 14.61 -4.05 -21.95
N ASP A 30 15.25 -3.31 -21.06
CA ASP A 30 16.27 -2.29 -21.36
C ASP A 30 17.07 -1.95 -20.10
N PRO A 31 18.33 -2.37 -20.00
CA PRO A 31 19.19 -2.05 -18.86
C PRO A 31 19.41 -0.53 -18.63
N LYS A 32 19.15 0.30 -19.65
CA LYS A 32 19.27 1.75 -19.51
C LYS A 32 18.26 2.34 -18.53
N LEU A 33 17.15 1.65 -18.29
CA LEU A 33 16.14 2.04 -17.29
C LEU A 33 16.68 2.02 -15.85
N LEU A 34 17.81 1.35 -15.57
CA LEU A 34 18.49 1.42 -14.28
C LEU A 34 19.34 2.69 -14.10
N LYS A 35 19.46 3.54 -15.13
CA LYS A 35 20.23 4.78 -14.99
C LYS A 35 19.38 5.87 -14.35
N ILE A 36 19.76 6.31 -13.14
CA ILE A 36 19.16 7.44 -12.44
C ILE A 36 20.21 8.54 -12.21
N ARG A 37 19.72 9.76 -12.01
CA ARG A 37 20.57 10.86 -11.54
C ARG A 37 20.69 10.76 -10.02
N TRP A 38 21.89 10.75 -9.49
CA TRP A 38 22.13 10.64 -8.05
C TRP A 38 21.38 11.71 -7.23
N ARG A 39 21.23 12.89 -7.79
CA ARG A 39 20.45 13.99 -7.18
C ARG A 39 18.96 13.67 -6.99
N ASP A 40 18.41 12.72 -7.72
CA ASP A 40 17.00 12.34 -7.65
C ASP A 40 16.75 11.15 -6.70
N SER A 41 17.80 10.62 -6.02
CA SER A 41 17.70 9.49 -5.09
C SER A 41 16.73 9.74 -3.95
N TRP A 42 16.52 11.00 -3.54
CA TRP A 42 15.55 11.37 -2.50
C TRP A 42 14.11 10.96 -2.85
N LEU A 43 13.75 10.92 -4.15
CA LEU A 43 12.44 10.43 -4.61
C LEU A 43 12.25 8.96 -4.27
N PHE A 44 13.29 8.16 -4.46
CA PHE A 44 13.27 6.72 -4.23
C PHE A 44 13.45 6.38 -2.75
N ILE A 45 14.19 7.17 -2.00
CA ILE A 45 14.22 7.14 -0.53
C ILE A 45 12.80 7.42 -0.01
N GLY A 46 12.11 8.41 -0.59
CA GLY A 46 10.73 8.74 -0.28
C GLY A 46 9.77 7.56 -0.51
N THR A 47 9.84 6.91 -1.68
CA THR A 47 8.96 5.76 -1.99
C THR A 47 9.34 4.49 -1.25
N GLY A 48 10.63 4.20 -1.07
CA GLY A 48 11.12 2.97 -0.45
C GLY A 48 11.15 3.03 1.06
N ILE A 49 11.82 4.03 1.63
CA ILE A 49 12.04 4.12 3.08
C ILE A 49 10.87 4.81 3.78
N PHE A 50 10.61 6.09 3.42
CA PHE A 50 9.58 6.89 4.10
C PHE A 50 8.15 6.46 3.77
N SER A 51 7.96 5.79 2.66
CA SER A 51 6.68 5.17 2.37
C SER A 51 6.68 3.70 2.76
N LEU A 52 7.22 2.80 1.94
CA LEU A 52 7.01 1.35 2.07
C LEU A 52 7.45 0.78 3.42
N VAL A 53 8.68 1.08 3.88
CA VAL A 53 9.19 0.53 5.14
C VAL A 53 8.50 1.17 6.34
N PHE A 54 8.43 2.50 6.36
CA PHE A 54 7.82 3.25 7.46
C PHE A 54 6.33 2.92 7.61
N PHE A 55 5.58 2.89 6.50
CA PHE A 55 4.17 2.49 6.52
C PHE A 55 3.99 1.11 7.14
N ASN A 56 4.73 0.10 6.68
CA ASN A 56 4.59 -1.26 7.20
C ASN A 56 4.95 -1.34 8.69
N TYR A 57 6.03 -0.68 9.11
CA TYR A 57 6.43 -0.63 10.52
C TYR A 57 5.31 -0.03 11.38
N CYS A 58 4.79 1.13 11.02
CA CYS A 58 3.72 1.80 11.76
C CYS A 58 2.42 0.98 11.75
N TYR A 59 2.09 0.35 10.62
CA TYR A 59 0.91 -0.50 10.49
C TYR A 59 0.97 -1.70 11.44
N PHE A 60 2.09 -2.41 11.51
CA PHE A 60 2.24 -3.54 12.42
C PHE A 60 2.24 -3.10 13.89
N ARG A 61 2.88 -1.98 14.23
CA ARG A 61 2.80 -1.41 15.58
C ARG A 61 1.37 -1.05 15.98
N SER A 62 0.58 -0.51 15.07
CA SER A 62 -0.83 -0.24 15.30
C SER A 62 -1.64 -1.51 15.55
N ILE A 63 -1.36 -2.59 14.80
CA ILE A 63 -2.00 -3.90 15.02
C ILE A 63 -1.65 -4.47 16.41
N GLU A 64 -0.37 -4.44 16.79
CA GLU A 64 0.12 -4.93 18.08
C GLU A 64 -0.51 -4.17 19.26
N SER A 65 -0.70 -2.86 19.12
CA SER A 65 -1.23 -1.99 20.18
C SER A 65 -2.77 -1.98 20.25
N SER A 66 -3.49 -2.60 19.28
CA SER A 66 -4.96 -2.65 19.26
C SER A 66 -5.50 -3.85 18.48
N SER A 67 -5.85 -3.68 17.22
CA SER A 67 -6.41 -4.75 16.38
C SER A 67 -6.17 -4.50 14.89
N ILE A 68 -6.27 -5.55 14.09
CA ILE A 68 -6.17 -5.45 12.63
C ILE A 68 -7.22 -4.49 12.07
N SER A 69 -8.48 -4.56 12.56
CA SER A 69 -9.58 -3.71 12.05
C SER A 69 -9.33 -2.22 12.27
N ILE A 70 -8.81 -1.86 13.47
CA ILE A 70 -8.46 -0.46 13.78
C ILE A 70 -7.28 0.01 12.92
N ALA A 71 -6.22 -0.79 12.83
CA ALA A 71 -5.04 -0.45 12.03
C ALA A 71 -5.40 -0.26 10.55
N VAL A 72 -6.22 -1.16 9.98
CA VAL A 72 -6.72 -1.07 8.60
C VAL A 72 -7.58 0.17 8.40
N LEU A 73 -8.50 0.48 9.33
CA LEU A 73 -9.34 1.67 9.22
C LEU A 73 -8.51 2.95 9.23
N LEU A 74 -7.51 3.03 10.11
CA LEU A 74 -6.62 4.18 10.19
C LEU A 74 -5.72 4.29 8.95
N LEU A 75 -5.27 3.16 8.41
CA LEU A 75 -4.54 3.13 7.14
C LEU A 75 -5.39 3.72 5.99
N TYR A 76 -6.69 3.45 5.95
CA TYR A 76 -7.60 4.00 4.93
C TYR A 76 -7.90 5.49 5.09
N THR A 77 -7.27 6.18 6.02
CA THR A 77 -7.17 7.65 5.99
C THR A 77 -6.16 8.16 4.95
N ALA A 78 -5.34 7.27 4.38
CA ALA A 78 -4.33 7.63 3.38
C ALA A 78 -4.86 8.48 2.22
N PRO A 79 -6.04 8.24 1.61
CA PRO A 79 -6.56 9.11 0.55
C PRO A 79 -6.77 10.56 0.98
N VAL A 80 -7.07 10.81 2.26
CA VAL A 80 -7.16 12.17 2.81
C VAL A 80 -5.80 12.85 2.72
N PHE A 81 -4.74 12.17 3.18
CA PHE A 81 -3.37 12.70 3.14
C PHE A 81 -2.86 12.89 1.71
N VAL A 82 -3.14 11.92 0.81
CA VAL A 82 -2.80 12.07 -0.62
C VAL A 82 -3.46 13.31 -1.18
N MET A 83 -4.75 13.49 -0.93
CA MET A 83 -5.52 14.60 -1.47
C MET A 83 -5.01 15.95 -0.95
N LEU A 84 -4.74 16.06 0.37
CA LEU A 84 -4.16 17.27 0.95
C LEU A 84 -2.81 17.59 0.34
N LEU A 85 -1.89 16.61 0.29
CA LEU A 85 -0.56 16.81 -0.28
C LEU A 85 -0.60 17.13 -1.79
N SER A 86 -1.54 16.53 -2.53
CA SER A 86 -1.70 16.78 -3.96
C SER A 86 -2.16 18.21 -4.28
N ILE A 87 -3.02 18.78 -3.45
CA ILE A 87 -3.43 20.19 -3.57
C ILE A 87 -2.20 21.10 -3.46
N PHE A 88 -1.34 20.88 -2.46
CA PHE A 88 -0.17 21.71 -2.22
C PHE A 88 0.94 21.50 -3.25
N LEU A 89 1.24 20.25 -3.61
CA LEU A 89 2.40 19.91 -4.45
C LEU A 89 2.10 19.91 -5.95
N PHE A 90 0.89 19.50 -6.34
CA PHE A 90 0.51 19.36 -7.75
C PHE A 90 -0.55 20.38 -8.18
N ARG A 91 -1.07 21.18 -7.23
CA ARG A 91 -2.19 22.11 -7.45
C ARG A 91 -3.42 21.40 -8.00
N GLU A 92 -3.65 20.16 -7.59
CA GLU A 92 -4.83 19.41 -7.97
C GLU A 92 -6.09 20.09 -7.42
N LYS A 93 -7.15 20.16 -8.23
CA LYS A 93 -8.40 20.75 -7.80
C LYS A 93 -9.13 19.83 -6.84
N PHE A 94 -9.53 20.37 -5.68
CA PHE A 94 -10.39 19.70 -4.74
C PHE A 94 -11.86 19.95 -5.12
N THR A 95 -12.47 18.99 -5.80
CA THR A 95 -13.86 19.11 -6.23
C THR A 95 -14.82 18.52 -5.20
N ARG A 96 -16.08 18.96 -5.21
CA ARG A 96 -17.14 18.39 -4.35
C ARG A 96 -17.28 16.88 -4.57
N CYS A 97 -17.11 16.42 -5.80
CA CYS A 97 -17.16 14.98 -6.12
C CYS A 97 -16.02 14.21 -5.47
N LYS A 98 -14.79 14.74 -5.48
CA LYS A 98 -13.64 14.11 -4.77
C LYS A 98 -13.91 14.04 -3.26
N MET A 99 -14.51 15.06 -2.66
CA MET A 99 -14.87 15.08 -1.25
C MET A 99 -15.95 14.03 -0.93
N LEU A 100 -17.03 13.99 -1.72
CA LEU A 100 -18.10 13.01 -1.53
C LEU A 100 -17.60 11.58 -1.72
N ALA A 101 -16.76 11.33 -2.73
CA ALA A 101 -16.15 10.04 -2.95
C ALA A 101 -15.27 9.62 -1.76
N LEU A 102 -14.47 10.54 -1.22
CA LEU A 102 -13.63 10.30 -0.05
C LEU A 102 -14.45 9.93 1.18
N LEU A 103 -15.52 10.67 1.46
CA LEU A 103 -16.43 10.39 2.58
C LEU A 103 -17.13 9.04 2.40
N SER A 104 -17.64 8.76 1.20
CA SER A 104 -18.28 7.48 0.88
C SER A 104 -17.33 6.30 1.06
N THR A 105 -16.08 6.46 0.61
CA THR A 105 -15.03 5.46 0.78
C THR A 105 -14.71 5.20 2.25
N PHE A 106 -14.50 6.26 3.04
CA PHE A 106 -14.17 6.13 4.45
C PHE A 106 -15.30 5.46 5.24
N CYS A 107 -16.55 5.88 5.00
CA CYS A 107 -17.72 5.22 5.57
C CYS A 107 -17.80 3.74 5.14
N GLY A 108 -17.57 3.45 3.85
CA GLY A 108 -17.57 2.08 3.34
C GLY A 108 -16.53 1.19 4.01
N CYS A 109 -15.29 1.69 4.17
CA CYS A 109 -14.23 0.99 4.88
C CYS A 109 -14.60 0.72 6.35
N THR A 110 -15.22 1.70 7.03
CA THR A 110 -15.68 1.56 8.43
C THR A 110 -16.69 0.43 8.57
N PHE A 111 -17.62 0.30 7.64
CA PHE A 111 -18.61 -0.79 7.64
C PHE A 111 -17.99 -2.16 7.32
N ILE A 112 -17.06 -2.23 6.37
CA ILE A 112 -16.40 -3.50 6.00
C ILE A 112 -15.50 -4.02 7.13
N THR A 113 -14.77 -3.14 7.81
CA THR A 113 -13.85 -3.54 8.90
C THR A 113 -14.56 -4.07 10.14
N GLY A 114 -15.88 -3.87 10.25
CA GLY A 114 -16.69 -4.39 11.35
C GLY A 114 -16.37 -3.76 12.70
N ILE A 115 -15.84 -2.53 12.71
CA ILE A 115 -15.42 -1.82 13.93
C ILE A 115 -16.55 -1.67 14.95
N PHE A 116 -17.80 -1.63 14.48
CA PHE A 116 -18.98 -1.51 15.36
C PHE A 116 -19.36 -2.82 16.07
N SER A 117 -18.84 -3.96 15.62
CA SER A 117 -19.23 -5.29 16.12
C SER A 117 -18.30 -5.81 17.21
N SER A 118 -17.18 -5.17 17.47
CA SER A 118 -16.15 -5.64 18.38
C SER A 118 -15.95 -4.66 19.53
N LYS A 119 -15.79 -5.20 20.76
CA LYS A 119 -15.32 -4.44 21.92
C LYS A 119 -13.84 -4.12 21.74
N MET A 120 -13.55 -3.11 20.93
CA MET A 120 -12.17 -2.72 20.60
C MET A 120 -11.73 -1.57 21.49
N THR A 121 -10.53 -1.64 22.04
CA THR A 121 -9.90 -0.54 22.76
C THR A 121 -8.96 0.19 21.79
N LEU A 122 -9.30 1.42 21.47
CA LEU A 122 -8.41 2.32 20.73
C LEU A 122 -7.41 2.95 21.70
N THR A 123 -6.18 2.47 21.69
CA THR A 123 -5.10 3.10 22.46
C THR A 123 -4.56 4.32 21.73
N LEU A 124 -3.99 5.28 22.46
CA LEU A 124 -3.34 6.46 21.82
C LEU A 124 -2.17 6.03 20.94
N GLU A 125 -1.45 4.99 21.34
CA GLU A 125 -0.35 4.40 20.57
C GLU A 125 -0.86 3.84 19.23
N ALA A 126 -1.91 3.00 19.25
CA ALA A 126 -2.52 2.44 18.04
C ALA A 126 -3.03 3.53 17.10
N PHE A 127 -3.65 4.59 17.65
CA PHE A 127 -4.12 5.73 16.88
C PHE A 127 -2.97 6.48 16.20
N GLY A 128 -1.89 6.79 16.95
CA GLY A 128 -0.74 7.49 16.42
C GLY A 128 -0.02 6.71 15.31
N PHE A 129 0.30 5.43 15.56
CA PHE A 129 0.92 4.58 14.57
C PHE A 129 -0.01 4.28 13.38
N GLY A 130 -1.31 4.12 13.59
CA GLY A 130 -2.28 3.91 12.51
C GLY A 130 -2.36 5.10 11.55
N LEU A 131 -2.45 6.34 12.08
CA LEU A 131 -2.40 7.54 11.24
C LEU A 131 -1.04 7.71 10.56
N ALA A 132 0.07 7.44 11.26
CA ALA A 132 1.41 7.47 10.68
C ALA A 132 1.53 6.46 9.52
N SER A 133 0.93 5.28 9.64
CA SER A 133 0.86 4.32 8.54
C SER A 133 0.09 4.86 7.33
N GLY A 134 -1.04 5.54 7.55
CA GLY A 134 -1.80 6.22 6.49
C GLY A 134 -0.99 7.31 5.79
N ILE A 135 -0.22 8.11 6.53
CA ILE A 135 0.71 9.10 5.97
C ILE A 135 1.79 8.41 5.14
N GLY A 136 2.45 7.37 5.70
CA GLY A 136 3.48 6.61 4.99
C GLY A 136 2.96 6.01 3.68
N TYR A 137 1.76 5.43 3.69
CA TYR A 137 1.09 4.91 2.48
C TYR A 137 0.82 6.04 1.46
N ALA A 138 0.36 7.20 1.91
CA ALA A 138 0.11 8.36 1.06
C ALA A 138 1.38 8.88 0.38
N LEU A 139 2.51 8.86 1.08
CA LEU A 139 3.80 9.32 0.54
C LEU A 139 4.23 8.54 -0.71
N TYR A 140 3.84 7.26 -0.85
CA TYR A 140 4.11 6.51 -2.07
C TYR A 140 3.51 7.19 -3.31
N SER A 141 2.24 7.56 -3.25
CA SER A 141 1.55 8.24 -4.34
C SER A 141 2.21 9.55 -4.71
N ILE A 142 2.60 10.33 -3.71
CA ILE A 142 3.21 11.66 -3.89
C ILE A 142 4.61 11.55 -4.51
N PHE A 143 5.50 10.75 -3.91
CA PHE A 143 6.86 10.59 -4.43
C PHE A 143 6.88 9.90 -5.79
N SER A 144 6.03 8.89 -6.00
CA SER A 144 5.90 8.23 -7.31
C SER A 144 5.39 9.20 -8.38
N LYS A 145 4.39 10.04 -8.09
CA LYS A 145 3.88 11.06 -9.03
C LYS A 145 4.97 12.09 -9.38
N LEU A 146 5.80 12.48 -8.42
CA LEU A 146 6.95 13.36 -8.67
C LEU A 146 8.02 12.66 -9.52
N ALA A 147 8.32 11.39 -9.23
CA ALA A 147 9.31 10.60 -9.96
C ALA A 147 8.88 10.32 -11.41
N LEU A 148 7.58 10.12 -11.67
CA LEU A 148 7.00 9.90 -12.99
C LEU A 148 7.22 11.06 -13.97
N ARG A 149 7.54 12.26 -13.47
CA ARG A 149 7.93 13.39 -14.32
C ARG A 149 9.26 13.18 -15.05
N ARG A 150 10.09 12.24 -14.57
CA ARG A 150 11.47 12.04 -15.05
C ARG A 150 11.83 10.59 -15.37
N TYR A 151 11.14 9.64 -14.74
CA TYR A 151 11.48 8.23 -14.75
C TYR A 151 10.31 7.36 -15.19
N ASN A 152 10.64 6.21 -15.78
CA ASN A 152 9.66 5.19 -16.16
C ASN A 152 9.14 4.45 -14.90
N THR A 153 7.93 3.93 -14.98
CA THR A 153 7.30 3.10 -13.94
C THR A 153 8.22 1.97 -13.46
N LEU A 154 8.88 1.25 -14.38
CA LEU A 154 9.80 0.16 -14.03
C LEU A 154 10.97 0.66 -13.18
N THR A 155 11.57 1.79 -13.55
CA THR A 155 12.66 2.42 -12.78
C THR A 155 12.21 2.79 -11.37
N ILE A 156 11.05 3.46 -11.26
CA ILE A 156 10.52 3.90 -9.97
C ILE A 156 10.27 2.70 -9.06
N THR A 157 9.61 1.67 -9.57
CA THR A 157 9.27 0.48 -8.79
C THR A 157 10.53 -0.30 -8.36
N ALA A 158 11.51 -0.46 -9.25
CA ALA A 158 12.77 -1.13 -8.93
C ALA A 158 13.54 -0.39 -7.82
N TYR A 159 13.72 0.92 -7.97
CA TYR A 159 14.44 1.72 -6.98
C TYR A 159 13.69 1.84 -5.66
N THR A 160 12.34 1.85 -5.68
CA THR A 160 11.54 1.73 -4.46
C THR A 160 11.93 0.48 -3.68
N PHE A 161 12.02 -0.68 -4.37
CA PHE A 161 12.36 -1.94 -3.71
C PHE A 161 13.83 -2.00 -3.30
N TYR A 162 14.76 -1.41 -4.05
CA TYR A 162 16.17 -1.32 -3.62
C TYR A 162 16.31 -0.56 -2.31
N PHE A 163 15.77 0.65 -2.22
CA PHE A 163 15.84 1.45 -1.00
C PHE A 163 15.05 0.83 0.14
N ALA A 164 13.90 0.20 -0.15
CA ALA A 164 13.14 -0.53 0.85
C ALA A 164 13.91 -1.75 1.38
N ALA A 165 14.56 -2.53 0.53
CA ALA A 165 15.37 -3.68 0.94
C ALA A 165 16.56 -3.25 1.80
N ILE A 166 17.27 -2.17 1.42
CA ILE A 166 18.38 -1.62 2.19
C ILE A 166 17.94 -1.25 3.62
N ALA A 167 16.74 -0.68 3.78
CA ALA A 167 16.24 -0.27 5.10
C ALA A 167 15.59 -1.43 5.87
N ALA A 168 14.86 -2.33 5.21
CA ALA A 168 14.13 -3.41 5.87
C ALA A 168 15.00 -4.58 6.30
N LEU A 169 16.04 -4.93 5.52
CA LEU A 169 16.91 -6.08 5.83
C LEU A 169 17.59 -5.99 7.21
N PRO A 170 18.20 -4.86 7.62
CA PRO A 170 18.79 -4.75 8.95
C PRO A 170 17.77 -4.91 10.09
N MET A 171 16.49 -4.53 9.86
CA MET A 171 15.42 -4.62 10.85
C MET A 171 14.84 -6.04 10.98
N ALA A 172 15.13 -6.92 10.05
CA ALA A 172 14.51 -8.25 9.91
C ALA A 172 15.34 -9.41 10.49
N GLU A 173 16.37 -9.11 11.27
CA GLU A 173 17.28 -10.14 11.83
C GLU A 173 17.79 -11.08 10.72
N PRO A 174 18.73 -10.62 9.87
CA PRO A 174 19.10 -11.31 8.63
C PRO A 174 19.56 -12.76 8.82
N LEU A 175 20.23 -13.08 9.94
CA LEU A 175 20.71 -14.44 10.22
C LEU A 175 19.55 -15.44 10.37
N GLN A 176 18.50 -15.08 11.09
CA GLN A 176 17.30 -15.92 11.21
C GLN A 176 16.56 -16.03 9.88
N LEU A 177 16.53 -14.94 9.10
CA LEU A 177 15.87 -14.87 7.81
C LEU A 177 16.45 -15.93 6.85
N PHE A 178 17.78 -16.05 6.78
CA PHE A 178 18.45 -17.03 5.91
C PHE A 178 18.21 -18.48 6.35
N THR A 179 18.14 -18.75 7.65
CA THR A 179 17.83 -20.10 8.14
C THR A 179 16.40 -20.54 7.80
N LEU A 180 15.44 -19.61 7.88
CA LEU A 180 14.05 -19.89 7.52
C LEU A 180 13.85 -20.10 6.00
N LEU A 181 14.68 -19.47 5.16
CA LEU A 181 14.66 -19.66 3.71
C LEU A 181 15.26 -20.98 3.22
N ALA A 182 15.89 -21.76 4.09
CA ALA A 182 16.37 -23.11 3.75
C ALA A 182 15.20 -24.07 3.47
N ASP A 183 13.99 -23.78 3.95
CA ASP A 183 12.77 -24.52 3.57
C ASP A 183 12.29 -24.06 2.18
N LEU A 184 12.25 -25.01 1.24
CA LEU A 184 11.79 -24.77 -0.13
C LEU A 184 10.36 -24.21 -0.19
N ARG A 185 9.48 -24.59 0.72
CA ARG A 185 8.10 -24.08 0.79
C ARG A 185 8.09 -22.62 1.17
N ALA A 186 8.91 -22.23 2.14
CA ALA A 186 9.08 -20.85 2.56
C ALA A 186 9.65 -19.98 1.42
N LEU A 187 10.64 -20.50 0.70
CA LEU A 187 11.24 -19.81 -0.45
C LEU A 187 10.22 -19.58 -1.59
N ILE A 188 9.48 -20.63 -1.98
CA ILE A 188 8.44 -20.51 -3.01
C ILE A 188 7.36 -19.51 -2.57
N GLY A 189 6.91 -19.61 -1.32
CA GLY A 189 5.94 -18.66 -0.75
C GLY A 189 6.43 -17.22 -0.76
N ALA A 190 7.69 -16.97 -0.39
CA ALA A 190 8.29 -15.65 -0.40
C ALA A 190 8.37 -15.06 -1.83
N ILE A 191 8.76 -15.86 -2.83
CA ILE A 191 8.78 -15.44 -4.22
C ILE A 191 7.36 -15.14 -4.73
N ALA A 192 6.39 -15.99 -4.41
CA ALA A 192 4.99 -15.79 -4.81
C ALA A 192 4.41 -14.49 -4.21
N ILE A 193 4.63 -14.24 -2.92
CA ILE A 193 4.21 -12.99 -2.25
C ILE A 193 4.93 -11.78 -2.87
N ALA A 194 6.22 -11.87 -3.16
CA ALA A 194 6.97 -10.81 -3.80
C ALA A 194 6.38 -10.47 -5.18
N LEU A 195 6.06 -11.48 -5.99
CA LEU A 195 5.52 -11.27 -7.34
C LEU A 195 4.07 -10.76 -7.30
N ILE A 196 3.19 -11.47 -6.61
CA ILE A 196 1.73 -11.25 -6.67
C ILE A 196 1.32 -10.08 -5.76
N CYS A 197 1.86 -10.03 -4.55
CA CYS A 197 1.44 -9.05 -3.53
C CYS A 197 2.38 -7.81 -3.45
N THR A 198 3.48 -7.78 -4.23
CA THR A 198 4.40 -6.64 -4.19
C THR A 198 4.70 -6.12 -5.58
N VAL A 199 5.37 -6.86 -6.45
CA VAL A 199 5.76 -6.36 -7.78
C VAL A 199 4.55 -5.94 -8.61
N ALA A 200 3.57 -6.83 -8.77
CA ALA A 200 2.42 -6.55 -9.62
C ALA A 200 1.58 -5.35 -9.14
N PRO A 201 1.17 -5.25 -7.86
CA PRO A 201 0.39 -4.10 -7.38
C PRO A 201 1.14 -2.77 -7.50
N TYR A 202 2.42 -2.75 -7.14
CA TYR A 202 3.21 -1.52 -7.20
C TYR A 202 3.43 -1.05 -8.64
N LEU A 203 3.68 -1.97 -9.59
CA LEU A 203 3.77 -1.65 -11.02
C LEU A 203 2.47 -1.10 -11.56
N LEU A 204 1.36 -1.81 -11.30
CA LEU A 204 0.03 -1.41 -11.78
C LEU A 204 -0.39 -0.05 -11.20
N TYR A 205 -0.19 0.13 -9.89
CA TYR A 205 -0.52 1.39 -9.24
C TYR A 205 0.32 2.55 -9.78
N THR A 206 1.65 2.38 -9.87
CA THR A 206 2.55 3.40 -10.41
C THR A 206 2.25 3.69 -11.88
N ARG A 207 1.85 2.69 -12.67
CA ARG A 207 1.39 2.88 -14.03
C ARG A 207 0.11 3.71 -14.08
N GLY A 208 -0.87 3.38 -13.26
CA GLY A 208 -2.13 4.12 -13.16
C GLY A 208 -1.93 5.59 -12.76
N LEU A 209 -0.94 5.88 -11.90
CA LEU A 209 -0.59 7.26 -11.54
C LEU A 209 -0.11 8.13 -12.71
N GLN A 210 0.25 7.56 -13.87
CA GLN A 210 0.59 8.35 -15.05
C GLN A 210 -0.65 9.05 -15.63
N ASP A 211 -1.79 8.38 -15.60
CA ASP A 211 -2.98 8.75 -16.36
C ASP A 211 -4.04 9.46 -15.52
N VAL A 212 -3.93 9.39 -14.16
CA VAL A 212 -4.89 10.00 -13.23
C VAL A 212 -4.22 10.86 -12.18
N ASP A 213 -4.99 11.77 -11.56
CA ASP A 213 -4.55 12.53 -10.40
C ASP A 213 -4.21 11.61 -9.22
N ALA A 214 -3.23 12.00 -8.39
CA ALA A 214 -2.83 11.18 -7.24
C ALA A 214 -3.99 10.99 -6.24
N GLY A 215 -4.80 12.02 -6.02
CA GLY A 215 -6.00 11.94 -5.20
C GLY A 215 -7.03 10.95 -5.75
N GLN A 216 -7.26 10.93 -7.06
CA GLN A 216 -8.16 9.94 -7.69
C GLN A 216 -7.60 8.52 -7.58
N ALA A 217 -6.31 8.33 -7.87
CA ALA A 217 -5.66 7.03 -7.77
C ALA A 217 -5.75 6.44 -6.36
N SER A 218 -5.59 7.26 -5.32
CA SER A 218 -5.68 6.81 -3.94
C SER A 218 -7.09 6.39 -3.53
N ILE A 219 -8.14 7.06 -4.02
CA ILE A 219 -9.52 6.63 -3.80
C ILE A 219 -9.80 5.33 -4.55
N LEU A 220 -9.32 5.18 -5.80
CA LEU A 220 -9.47 3.93 -6.56
C LEU A 220 -8.77 2.75 -5.89
N ALA A 221 -7.65 2.98 -5.23
CA ALA A 221 -6.94 1.94 -4.46
C ALA A 221 -7.78 1.37 -3.31
N THR A 222 -8.77 2.12 -2.80
CA THR A 222 -9.68 1.61 -1.76
C THR A 222 -10.72 0.60 -2.27
N LEU A 223 -10.63 0.15 -3.52
CA LEU A 223 -11.24 -1.12 -3.96
C LEU A 223 -10.65 -2.33 -3.23
N GLU A 224 -9.44 -2.21 -2.68
CA GLU A 224 -8.76 -3.27 -1.95
C GLU A 224 -9.63 -3.91 -0.84
N PRO A 225 -10.23 -3.16 0.11
CA PRO A 225 -11.11 -3.74 1.12
C PRO A 225 -12.37 -4.40 0.56
N LEU A 226 -12.89 -3.90 -0.56
CA LEU A 226 -14.04 -4.52 -1.23
C LEU A 226 -13.66 -5.88 -1.79
N VAL A 227 -12.52 -5.98 -2.47
CA VAL A 227 -12.01 -7.25 -3.01
C VAL A 227 -11.64 -8.20 -1.88
N ALA A 228 -11.00 -7.71 -0.81
CA ALA A 228 -10.68 -8.51 0.36
C ALA A 228 -11.93 -9.10 1.03
N ALA A 229 -12.99 -8.29 1.19
CA ALA A 229 -14.27 -8.76 1.74
C ALA A 229 -14.94 -9.77 0.82
N ALA A 230 -14.90 -9.58 -0.50
CA ALA A 230 -15.43 -10.57 -1.45
C ALA A 230 -14.67 -11.90 -1.37
N ILE A 231 -13.34 -11.88 -1.32
CA ILE A 231 -12.51 -13.08 -1.12
C ILE A 231 -12.84 -13.75 0.22
N GLY A 232 -12.98 -12.97 1.30
CA GLY A 232 -13.38 -13.47 2.61
C GLY A 232 -14.68 -14.26 2.56
N ILE A 233 -15.69 -13.70 1.87
CA ILE A 233 -17.00 -14.34 1.74
C ILE A 233 -16.96 -15.57 0.83
N PHE A 234 -16.42 -15.46 -0.39
CA PHE A 234 -16.52 -16.50 -1.40
C PHE A 234 -15.50 -17.63 -1.22
N ILE A 235 -14.30 -17.33 -0.69
CA ILE A 235 -13.22 -18.32 -0.55
C ILE A 235 -13.13 -18.83 0.88
N PHE A 236 -13.23 -17.97 1.88
CA PHE A 236 -13.06 -18.32 3.29
C PHE A 236 -14.39 -18.59 4.02
N GLY A 237 -15.54 -18.42 3.35
CA GLY A 237 -16.87 -18.71 3.92
C GLY A 237 -17.27 -17.73 5.04
N GLU A 238 -16.72 -16.52 5.04
CA GLU A 238 -17.10 -15.50 6.01
C GLU A 238 -18.56 -15.08 5.84
N SER A 239 -19.23 -14.77 6.95
CA SER A 239 -20.62 -14.33 6.93
C SER A 239 -20.80 -13.01 6.18
N LEU A 240 -21.74 -12.97 5.25
CA LEU A 240 -22.18 -11.76 4.56
C LEU A 240 -23.14 -10.99 5.46
N THR A 241 -22.62 -10.01 6.21
CA THR A 241 -23.43 -9.16 7.09
C THR A 241 -24.00 -7.96 6.33
N THR A 242 -25.10 -7.39 6.81
CA THR A 242 -25.70 -6.17 6.27
C THR A 242 -24.69 -5.01 6.24
N ALA A 243 -23.83 -4.91 7.26
CA ALA A 243 -22.77 -3.93 7.32
C ALA A 243 -21.77 -4.09 6.15
N LYS A 244 -21.31 -5.32 5.89
CA LYS A 244 -20.40 -5.58 4.75
C LYS A 244 -21.06 -5.19 3.41
N ILE A 245 -22.33 -5.51 3.21
CA ILE A 245 -23.06 -5.13 1.98
C ILE A 245 -23.12 -3.62 1.83
N LEU A 246 -23.52 -2.89 2.87
CA LEU A 246 -23.55 -1.43 2.86
C LEU A 246 -22.16 -0.82 2.57
N GLY A 247 -21.13 -1.36 3.21
CA GLY A 247 -19.76 -0.92 2.98
C GLY A 247 -19.30 -1.14 1.53
N MET A 248 -19.61 -2.29 0.94
CA MET A 248 -19.32 -2.57 -0.47
C MET A 248 -20.02 -1.60 -1.41
N ILE A 249 -21.31 -1.33 -1.18
CA ILE A 249 -22.11 -0.38 -1.98
C ILE A 249 -21.49 1.03 -1.87
N LEU A 250 -21.10 1.48 -0.68
CA LEU A 250 -20.50 2.79 -0.47
C LEU A 250 -19.16 2.94 -1.20
N ILE A 251 -18.31 1.93 -1.18
CA ILE A 251 -17.04 1.96 -1.93
C ILE A 251 -17.29 1.97 -3.44
N LEU A 252 -18.21 1.16 -3.94
CA LEU A 252 -18.56 1.20 -5.36
C LEU A 252 -19.15 2.55 -5.77
N SER A 253 -20.03 3.13 -4.95
CA SER A 253 -20.62 4.43 -5.24
C SER A 253 -19.55 5.54 -5.30
N SER A 254 -18.49 5.46 -4.50
CA SER A 254 -17.39 6.43 -4.55
C SER A 254 -16.70 6.49 -5.91
N ILE A 255 -16.56 5.34 -6.57
CA ILE A 255 -15.97 5.23 -7.91
C ILE A 255 -16.89 5.86 -8.96
N PHE A 256 -18.19 5.60 -8.87
CA PHE A 256 -19.18 6.24 -9.78
C PHE A 256 -19.15 7.76 -9.62
N ILE A 257 -19.12 8.27 -8.38
CA ILE A 257 -19.02 9.70 -8.10
C ILE A 257 -17.76 10.31 -8.72
N LEU A 258 -16.61 9.61 -8.65
CA LEU A 258 -15.37 10.08 -9.27
C LEU A 258 -15.45 10.13 -10.80
N ASN A 259 -16.11 9.17 -11.43
CA ASN A 259 -16.24 9.13 -12.89
C ASN A 259 -17.16 10.21 -13.42
N THR A 260 -18.22 10.57 -12.70
CA THR A 260 -19.12 11.66 -13.08
C THR A 260 -18.45 13.04 -13.00
N ALA A 261 -17.36 13.16 -12.24
CA ALA A 261 -16.59 14.41 -12.15
C ALA A 261 -15.63 14.65 -13.33
N LYS A 262 -15.47 13.69 -14.24
CA LYS A 262 -14.63 13.81 -15.44
C LYS A 262 -15.36 14.42 -16.64
N ASN A 263 -16.69 14.48 -16.58
CA ASN A 263 -17.53 15.12 -17.56
C ASN A 263 -17.99 16.51 -17.06
#